data_38859f931d56ae2ca2518832a829d4e5
#
_entry.id   38859f931d56ae2ca2518832a829d4e5
#
_cell.length_a   1.000
_cell.length_b   1.000
_cell.length_c   1.000
_cell.angle_alpha   90.00
_cell.angle_beta   90.00
_cell.angle_gamma   90.00
#
_symmetry.space_group_name_H-M   'P 1'
#
loop_
_entity.id
_entity.type
_entity.pdbx_description
1 polymer ?
#
loop_
_entity_poly.entity_id
_entity_poly.type
_entity_poly.pdbx_seq_one_letter_code
_entity_poly.pdbx_strand_id
1 'polypeptide(L)'
;MAQRGRKPKPTAVKVLEGNPGKRSLNTGEPKPEKKAPRCPAWLEDEAKKEWRRMAKQLEHLGILTEIDMAAFAGYCQAYARWKEAEEFITQHGTIVKTPSGY
;
A
#
# COMPACT_ATOMS: atom_id res chain seq x y z
N MET A 1 -11.39 21.82 29.73
CA MET A 1 -11.93 20.97 30.79
C MET A 1 -11.19 19.67 30.87
N ALA A 2 -10.68 19.33 32.03
CA ALA A 2 -10.03 18.04 32.19
C ALA A 2 -11.10 16.94 32.05
N GLN A 3 -10.87 16.04 31.11
CA GLN A 3 -11.75 14.88 30.99
C GLN A 3 -11.40 13.87 32.06
N ARG A 4 -12.39 13.47 32.81
CA ARG A 4 -12.26 12.37 33.74
C ARG A 4 -12.56 11.08 32.99
N GLY A 5 -11.65 10.12 33.04
CA GLY A 5 -11.81 8.85 32.41
C GLY A 5 -11.22 8.78 30.99
N ARG A 6 -11.79 7.91 30.19
CA ARG A 6 -11.26 7.60 28.88
C ARG A 6 -11.48 8.72 27.87
N LYS A 7 -10.45 9.01 27.07
CA LYS A 7 -10.61 9.93 25.96
C LYS A 7 -11.60 9.38 24.94
N PRO A 8 -12.37 10.26 24.25
CA PRO A 8 -13.26 9.79 23.20
C PRO A 8 -12.47 9.01 22.13
N LYS A 9 -13.06 7.93 21.67
CA LYS A 9 -12.45 7.14 20.61
C LYS A 9 -12.54 7.88 19.28
N PRO A 10 -11.54 7.73 18.40
CA PRO A 10 -11.65 8.24 17.04
C PRO A 10 -12.86 7.69 16.31
N THR A 11 -13.43 8.47 15.40
CA THR A 11 -14.63 8.07 14.66
C THR A 11 -14.44 6.75 13.93
N ALA A 12 -13.25 6.51 13.37
CA ALA A 12 -12.95 5.25 12.67
C ALA A 12 -13.07 4.04 13.61
N VAL A 13 -12.66 4.19 14.88
CA VAL A 13 -12.77 3.10 15.85
C VAL A 13 -14.23 2.88 16.22
N LYS A 14 -15.02 3.94 16.37
CA LYS A 14 -16.46 3.83 16.63
C LYS A 14 -17.19 3.11 15.52
N VAL A 15 -16.80 3.35 14.27
CA VAL A 15 -17.36 2.64 13.11
C VAL A 15 -17.02 1.16 13.17
N LEU A 16 -15.77 0.82 13.49
CA LEU A 16 -15.34 -0.58 13.62
C LEU A 16 -16.06 -1.30 14.75
N GLU A 17 -16.41 -0.62 15.81
CA GLU A 17 -17.14 -1.18 16.94
C GLU A 17 -18.65 -1.28 16.68
N GLY A 18 -19.12 -0.85 15.50
CA GLY A 18 -20.54 -0.86 15.18
C GLY A 18 -21.34 0.22 15.86
N ASN A 19 -20.68 1.24 16.43
CA ASN A 19 -21.32 2.35 17.12
C ASN A 19 -22.38 1.88 18.13
N PRO A 20 -22.00 1.14 19.16
CA PRO A 20 -22.97 0.47 20.06
C PRO A 20 -23.93 1.43 20.77
N GLY A 21 -23.55 2.69 20.93
CA GLY A 21 -24.42 3.71 21.51
C GLY A 21 -25.45 4.27 20.55
N LYS A 22 -25.47 3.84 19.29
CA LYS A 22 -26.36 4.35 18.24
C LYS A 22 -26.37 5.88 18.14
N ARG A 23 -25.25 6.49 18.44
CA ARG A 23 -25.07 7.94 18.35
C ARG A 23 -24.64 8.31 16.94
N SER A 24 -25.01 9.51 16.50
CA SER A 24 -24.52 10.07 15.27
C SER A 24 -22.99 10.20 15.34
N LEU A 25 -22.31 9.70 14.30
CA LEU A 25 -20.87 9.82 14.19
C LEU A 25 -20.50 11.27 13.87
N ASN A 26 -19.35 11.72 14.37
CA ASN A 26 -18.85 13.04 14.04
C ASN A 26 -18.31 13.06 12.63
N THR A 27 -19.12 13.51 11.68
CA THR A 27 -18.72 13.62 10.27
C THR A 27 -17.96 14.90 9.96
N GLY A 28 -17.84 15.80 10.94
CA GLY A 28 -17.08 17.04 10.79
C GLY A 28 -15.57 16.90 11.04
N GLU A 29 -15.11 15.74 11.49
CA GLU A 29 -13.70 15.51 11.68
C GLU A 29 -12.97 15.52 10.33
N PRO A 30 -11.83 16.26 10.20
CA PRO A 30 -11.04 16.16 8.99
C PRO A 30 -10.46 14.75 8.86
N LYS A 31 -10.85 14.07 7.80
CA LYS A 31 -10.32 12.74 7.48
C LYS A 31 -9.59 12.81 6.16
N PRO A 32 -8.41 12.19 6.05
CA PRO A 32 -7.82 11.98 4.74
C PRO A 32 -8.80 11.17 3.89
N GLU A 33 -8.98 11.55 2.64
CA GLU A 33 -9.76 10.75 1.73
C GLU A 33 -9.14 9.35 1.62
N LYS A 34 -9.95 8.34 1.93
CA LYS A 34 -9.52 6.94 1.80
C LYS A 34 -9.69 6.47 0.37
N LYS A 35 -9.13 7.21 -0.54
CA LYS A 35 -9.19 6.88 -1.95
C LYS A 35 -7.91 6.13 -2.32
N ALA A 36 -8.08 4.94 -2.90
CA ALA A 36 -6.95 4.17 -3.36
C ALA A 36 -6.27 4.88 -4.53
N PRO A 37 -4.94 4.95 -4.57
CA PRO A 37 -4.24 5.55 -5.69
C PRO A 37 -4.39 4.70 -6.94
N ARG A 38 -4.30 5.35 -8.09
CA ARG A 38 -4.29 4.66 -9.38
C ARG A 38 -2.90 4.12 -9.66
N CYS A 39 -2.84 2.94 -10.28
CA CYS A 39 -1.58 2.37 -10.71
C CYS A 39 -0.90 3.30 -11.72
N PRO A 40 0.33 3.76 -11.44
CA PRO A 40 1.06 4.60 -12.38
C PRO A 40 1.31 3.88 -13.71
N ALA A 41 1.12 4.61 -14.82
CA ALA A 41 1.30 4.05 -16.15
C ALA A 41 2.76 3.71 -16.48
N TRP A 42 3.71 4.36 -15.79
CA TRP A 42 5.14 4.17 -16.06
C TRP A 42 5.73 2.92 -15.42
N LEU A 43 4.97 2.21 -14.59
CA LEU A 43 5.44 0.95 -14.01
C LEU A 43 5.61 -0.13 -15.07
N GLU A 44 6.59 -1.00 -14.88
CA GLU A 44 6.76 -2.18 -15.71
C GLU A 44 5.60 -3.15 -15.50
N ASP A 45 5.38 -4.06 -16.45
CA ASP A 45 4.25 -4.99 -16.40
C ASP A 45 4.23 -5.85 -15.12
N GLU A 46 5.40 -6.36 -14.70
CA GLU A 46 5.51 -7.13 -13.47
C GLU A 46 5.21 -6.27 -12.24
N ALA A 47 5.64 -5.01 -12.27
CA ALA A 47 5.33 -4.07 -11.20
C ALA A 47 3.83 -3.77 -11.12
N LYS A 48 3.16 -3.68 -12.27
CA LYS A 48 1.71 -3.49 -12.33
C LYS A 48 0.96 -4.71 -11.78
N LYS A 49 1.45 -5.91 -12.02
CA LYS A 49 0.89 -7.13 -11.44
C LYS A 49 1.01 -7.12 -9.93
N GLU A 50 2.17 -6.74 -9.41
CA GLU A 50 2.37 -6.65 -7.97
C GLU A 50 1.50 -5.55 -7.35
N TRP A 51 1.35 -4.43 -8.04
CA TRP A 51 0.43 -3.37 -7.62
C TRP A 51 -0.99 -3.93 -7.45
N ARG A 52 -1.50 -4.61 -8.48
CA ARG A 52 -2.86 -5.18 -8.45
C ARG A 52 -3.00 -6.23 -7.35
N ARG A 53 -1.97 -7.05 -7.14
CA ARG A 53 -1.98 -8.10 -6.12
C ARG A 53 -2.09 -7.53 -4.72
N MET A 54 -1.30 -6.51 -4.43
CA MET A 54 -1.20 -5.94 -3.08
C MET A 54 -2.20 -4.82 -2.82
N ALA A 55 -2.57 -4.06 -3.85
CA ALA A 55 -3.45 -2.91 -3.66
C ALA A 55 -4.80 -3.31 -3.06
N LYS A 56 -5.38 -4.40 -3.52
CA LYS A 56 -6.65 -4.88 -2.99
C LYS A 56 -6.58 -5.21 -1.51
N GLN A 57 -5.49 -5.86 -1.08
CA GLN A 57 -5.31 -6.22 0.32
C GLN A 57 -5.09 -4.98 1.19
N LEU A 58 -4.26 -4.07 0.73
CA LEU A 58 -3.96 -2.84 1.46
C LEU A 58 -5.18 -1.91 1.52
N GLU A 59 -5.95 -1.86 0.44
CA GLU A 59 -7.19 -1.09 0.39
C GLU A 59 -8.23 -1.66 1.33
N HIS A 60 -8.37 -2.98 1.37
CA HIS A 60 -9.27 -3.67 2.28
C HIS A 60 -8.92 -3.37 3.74
N LEU A 61 -7.64 -3.28 4.05
CA LEU A 61 -7.18 -2.91 5.39
C LEU A 61 -7.28 -1.41 5.66
N GLY A 62 -7.61 -0.61 4.64
CA GLY A 62 -7.76 0.84 4.79
C GLY A 62 -6.44 1.59 4.99
N ILE A 63 -5.32 0.97 4.67
CA ILE A 63 -3.99 1.56 4.90
C ILE A 63 -3.34 2.13 3.64
N LEU A 64 -3.95 1.93 2.47
CA LEU A 64 -3.43 2.48 1.22
C LEU A 64 -4.22 3.73 0.83
N THR A 65 -3.54 4.86 0.78
CA THR A 65 -4.11 6.15 0.38
C THR A 65 -3.31 6.76 -0.75
N GLU A 66 -3.84 7.83 -1.36
CA GLU A 66 -3.12 8.54 -2.43
C GLU A 66 -1.75 9.06 -1.99
N ILE A 67 -1.60 9.38 -0.71
CA ILE A 67 -0.32 9.86 -0.16
C ILE A 67 0.75 8.77 -0.25
N ASP A 68 0.34 7.51 -0.18
CA ASP A 68 1.26 6.37 -0.19
C ASP A 68 1.66 5.92 -1.59
N MET A 69 1.14 6.58 -2.61
CA MET A 69 1.32 6.16 -4.00
C MET A 69 2.79 6.00 -4.39
N ALA A 70 3.63 6.98 -4.06
CA ALA A 70 5.04 6.95 -4.45
C ALA A 70 5.80 5.81 -3.76
N ALA A 71 5.56 5.62 -2.47
CA ALA A 71 6.19 4.53 -1.72
C ALA A 71 5.75 3.18 -2.23
N PHE A 72 4.47 3.02 -2.50
CA PHE A 72 3.92 1.77 -3.01
C PHE A 72 4.41 1.48 -4.43
N ALA A 73 4.45 2.50 -5.30
CA ALA A 73 5.00 2.35 -6.65
C ALA A 73 6.48 1.95 -6.60
N GLY A 74 7.25 2.56 -5.72
CA GLY A 74 8.65 2.19 -5.49
C GLY A 74 8.80 0.75 -5.05
N TYR A 75 7.98 0.30 -4.15
CA TYR A 75 7.96 -1.10 -3.72
C TYR A 75 7.67 -2.03 -4.90
N CYS A 76 6.62 -1.76 -5.67
CA CYS A 76 6.23 -2.60 -6.80
C CYS A 76 7.33 -2.68 -7.85
N GLN A 77 7.97 -1.56 -8.17
CA GLN A 77 9.05 -1.52 -9.15
C GLN A 77 10.29 -2.28 -8.64
N ALA A 78 10.63 -2.09 -7.38
CA ALA A 78 11.74 -2.82 -6.76
C ALA A 78 11.47 -4.33 -6.73
N TYR A 79 10.25 -4.72 -6.40
CA TYR A 79 9.85 -6.13 -6.42
C TYR A 79 9.99 -6.72 -7.83
N ALA A 80 9.52 -6.01 -8.85
CA ALA A 80 9.59 -6.47 -10.24
C ALA A 80 11.05 -6.68 -10.68
N ARG A 81 11.92 -5.75 -10.35
CA ARG A 81 13.35 -5.84 -10.68
C ARG A 81 14.04 -6.94 -9.92
N TRP A 82 13.72 -7.10 -8.65
CA TRP A 82 14.26 -8.18 -7.85
C TRP A 82 13.85 -9.54 -8.43
N LYS A 83 12.57 -9.71 -8.75
CA LYS A 83 12.06 -10.93 -9.37
C LYS A 83 12.75 -11.23 -10.68
N GLU A 84 12.89 -10.23 -11.55
CA GLU A 84 13.58 -10.36 -12.83
C GLU A 84 15.05 -10.79 -12.65
N ALA A 85 15.74 -10.18 -11.69
CA ALA A 85 17.11 -10.53 -11.37
C ALA A 85 17.23 -11.96 -10.85
N GLU A 86 16.32 -12.39 -9.99
CA GLU A 86 16.30 -13.75 -9.47
C GLU A 86 16.05 -14.78 -10.58
N GLU A 87 15.12 -14.50 -11.47
CA GLU A 87 14.84 -15.36 -12.63
C GLU A 87 16.04 -15.45 -13.56
N PHE A 88 16.70 -14.32 -13.81
CA PHE A 88 17.91 -14.28 -14.62
C PHE A 88 19.03 -15.12 -14.00
N ILE A 89 19.28 -14.96 -12.72
CA ILE A 89 20.29 -15.72 -11.98
C ILE A 89 19.98 -17.21 -12.02
N THR A 90 18.73 -17.59 -11.88
CA THR A 90 18.30 -18.98 -11.93
C THR A 90 18.61 -19.61 -13.29
N GLN A 91 18.45 -18.84 -14.38
CA GLN A 91 18.68 -19.31 -15.75
C GLN A 91 20.16 -19.29 -16.14
N HIS A 92 20.91 -18.28 -15.71
CA HIS A 92 22.26 -17.99 -16.23
C HIS A 92 23.37 -18.09 -15.20
N GLY A 93 23.02 -18.24 -13.91
CA GLY A 93 23.97 -18.22 -12.81
C GLY A 93 24.34 -16.81 -12.39
N THR A 94 25.06 -16.72 -11.27
CA THR A 94 25.41 -15.45 -10.65
C THR A 94 26.44 -14.63 -11.46
N ILE A 95 27.31 -15.32 -12.19
CA ILE A 95 28.35 -14.70 -13.00
C ILE A 95 28.10 -15.01 -14.45
N VAL A 96 28.01 -13.97 -15.29
CA VAL A 96 27.76 -14.11 -16.73
C VAL A 96 28.91 -13.46 -17.49
N LYS A 97 29.45 -14.19 -18.45
CA LYS A 97 30.47 -13.62 -19.38
C LYS A 97 29.77 -12.76 -20.42
N THR A 98 30.26 -11.54 -20.59
CA THR A 98 29.82 -10.69 -21.67
C THR A 98 30.49 -11.11 -22.97
N PRO A 99 29.95 -10.70 -24.15
CA PRO A 99 30.58 -10.98 -25.44
C PRO A 99 32.00 -10.41 -25.56
N SER A 100 32.33 -9.37 -24.77
CA SER A 100 33.68 -8.78 -24.73
C SER A 100 34.66 -9.55 -23.83
N GLY A 101 34.21 -10.58 -23.12
CA GLY A 101 35.05 -11.37 -22.24
C GLY A 101 35.24 -10.81 -20.85
N TYR A 102 34.52 -9.77 -20.46
CA TYR A 102 34.54 -9.18 -19.13
C TYR A 102 33.49 -9.76 -18.23
#